data_68d0a377fd50475cc4d5c5e1b5bca50b
#
_entry.id   68d0a377fd50475cc4d5c5e1b5bca50b
#
_cell.length_a   1.000
_cell.length_b   1.000
_cell.length_c   1.000
_cell.angle_alpha   90.00
_cell.angle_beta   90.00
_cell.angle_gamma   90.00
#
_symmetry.space_group_name_H-M   'P 1'
#
loop_
_entity.id
_entity.type
_entity.pdbx_description
1 polymer ?
#
loop_
_entity_poly.entity_id
_entity_poly.type
_entity_poly.pdbx_seq_one_letter_code
_entity_poly.pdbx_strand_id
1 'polypeptide(L)'
;MGAGIIVAGGRSTRFGDRDKAVADLAGAPMIRRVADRISGAVDELVVNCRADQRDAIARALEGADHAPTFALDENPGAGPMAGIATGLAAVEAEYTVVVACDMPFVDPSFVEFLFERASGHDAAVPRPDEWFQTTQAVYRAEPMATACKDALERGEGRIVEPLFELDYVVVDREEIEARTSVETFKNLNTREEFEAAADRLRE
;
A
#
# COMPACT_ATOMS: atom_id res chain seq x y z
N MET A 1 4.99 -13.41 -11.05
CA MET A 1 4.75 -12.06 -10.49
C MET A 1 3.84 -12.21 -9.28
N GLY A 2 3.48 -11.18 -8.58
CA GLY A 2 2.72 -11.25 -7.33
C GLY A 2 1.46 -10.40 -7.38
N ALA A 3 0.78 -10.23 -6.25
CA ALA A 3 -0.36 -9.33 -6.12
C ALA A 3 0.05 -7.94 -5.61
N GLY A 4 -0.80 -6.95 -5.85
CA GLY A 4 -0.74 -5.63 -5.24
C GLY A 4 -1.95 -5.38 -4.35
N ILE A 5 -1.74 -4.95 -3.12
CA ILE A 5 -2.80 -4.45 -2.24
C ILE A 5 -2.65 -2.94 -2.09
N ILE A 6 -3.68 -2.19 -2.47
CA ILE A 6 -3.76 -0.76 -2.15
C ILE A 6 -4.65 -0.57 -0.93
N VAL A 7 -4.09 -0.02 0.15
CA VAL A 7 -4.82 0.24 1.40
C VAL A 7 -5.42 1.63 1.35
N ALA A 8 -6.75 1.73 1.32
CA ALA A 8 -7.51 2.98 1.17
C ALA A 8 -8.57 3.23 2.27
N GLY A 9 -8.69 2.34 3.28
CA GLY A 9 -9.72 2.39 4.33
C GLY A 9 -9.62 3.57 5.32
N GLY A 10 -8.56 4.37 5.27
CA GLY A 10 -8.31 5.48 6.17
C GLY A 10 -9.39 6.59 6.12
N ARG A 11 -9.75 7.14 7.29
CA ARG A 11 -10.59 8.34 7.37
C ARG A 11 -9.69 9.57 7.19
N SER A 12 -9.70 10.18 6.02
CA SER A 12 -8.88 11.35 5.63
C SER A 12 -9.28 12.66 6.35
N THR A 13 -9.42 12.63 7.68
CA THR A 13 -9.94 13.74 8.49
C THR A 13 -9.16 15.05 8.35
N ARG A 14 -7.89 14.97 7.92
CA ARG A 14 -7.03 16.14 7.69
C ARG A 14 -7.15 16.72 6.28
N PHE A 15 -7.84 16.02 5.38
CA PHE A 15 -7.97 16.38 3.96
C PHE A 15 -9.31 17.07 3.64
N GLY A 16 -10.16 17.33 4.67
CA GLY A 16 -11.50 17.88 4.55
C GLY A 16 -12.56 16.79 4.27
N ASP A 17 -13.72 17.20 3.74
CA ASP A 17 -14.88 16.32 3.53
C ASP A 17 -14.75 15.37 2.32
N ARG A 18 -13.65 15.43 1.56
CA ARG A 18 -13.43 14.59 0.38
C ARG A 18 -12.55 13.39 0.71
N ASP A 19 -12.92 12.24 0.15
CA ASP A 19 -12.09 11.05 0.22
C ASP A 19 -10.77 11.26 -0.55
N LYS A 20 -9.68 11.21 0.17
CA LYS A 20 -8.33 11.42 -0.33
C LYS A 20 -7.97 10.46 -1.46
N ALA A 21 -8.42 9.21 -1.38
CA ALA A 21 -8.11 8.18 -2.37
C ALA A 21 -8.58 8.57 -3.78
N VAL A 22 -9.75 9.22 -3.89
CA VAL A 22 -10.34 9.62 -5.18
C VAL A 22 -10.14 11.10 -5.52
N ALA A 23 -9.36 11.84 -4.72
CA ALA A 23 -9.02 13.23 -5.02
C ALA A 23 -8.20 13.32 -6.32
N ASP A 24 -8.56 14.29 -7.18
CA ASP A 24 -7.83 14.54 -8.43
C ASP A 24 -6.43 15.11 -8.13
N LEU A 25 -5.41 14.34 -8.44
CA LEU A 25 -4.01 14.71 -8.34
C LEU A 25 -3.45 14.91 -9.76
N ALA A 26 -3.40 16.15 -10.22
CA ALA A 26 -2.89 16.51 -11.54
C ALA A 26 -3.57 15.73 -12.69
N GLY A 27 -4.91 15.69 -12.71
CA GLY A 27 -5.70 15.11 -13.79
C GLY A 27 -6.02 13.61 -13.66
N ALA A 28 -5.61 12.95 -12.57
CA ALA A 28 -6.00 11.56 -12.28
C ALA A 28 -6.29 11.38 -10.79
N PRO A 29 -7.24 10.51 -10.38
CA PRO A 29 -7.44 10.16 -8.99
C PRO A 29 -6.16 9.63 -8.34
N MET A 30 -5.90 9.99 -7.07
CA MET A 30 -4.66 9.58 -6.40
C MET A 30 -4.47 8.07 -6.35
N ILE A 31 -5.52 7.31 -6.02
CA ILE A 31 -5.48 5.84 -6.02
C ILE A 31 -5.18 5.26 -7.43
N ARG A 32 -5.66 5.92 -8.50
CA ARG A 32 -5.38 5.52 -9.87
C ARG A 32 -3.89 5.65 -10.18
N ARG A 33 -3.25 6.73 -9.72
CA ARG A 33 -1.80 6.89 -9.89
C ARG A 33 -0.99 5.80 -9.21
N VAL A 34 -1.40 5.39 -8.00
CA VAL A 34 -0.76 4.27 -7.30
C VAL A 34 -0.97 2.97 -8.07
N ALA A 35 -2.20 2.68 -8.50
CA ALA A 35 -2.53 1.48 -9.27
C ALA A 35 -1.73 1.38 -10.57
N ASP A 36 -1.69 2.47 -11.36
CA ASP A 36 -0.95 2.52 -12.62
C ASP A 36 0.56 2.31 -12.41
N ARG A 37 1.12 2.81 -11.30
CA ARG A 37 2.55 2.64 -11.02
C ARG A 37 2.94 1.22 -10.65
N ILE A 38 2.10 0.49 -9.94
CA ILE A 38 2.40 -0.89 -9.55
C ILE A 38 1.95 -1.92 -10.58
N SER A 39 1.17 -1.53 -11.61
CA SER A 39 0.54 -2.45 -12.55
C SER A 39 1.52 -3.36 -13.28
N GLY A 40 2.70 -2.85 -13.65
CA GLY A 40 3.72 -3.64 -14.33
C GLY A 40 4.43 -4.69 -13.44
N ALA A 41 4.36 -4.54 -12.12
CA ALA A 41 5.03 -5.41 -11.16
C ALA A 41 4.10 -6.49 -10.55
N VAL A 42 2.79 -6.43 -10.83
CA VAL A 42 1.78 -7.32 -10.26
C VAL A 42 0.88 -7.93 -11.34
N ASP A 43 0.27 -9.08 -11.06
CA ASP A 43 -0.72 -9.75 -11.93
C ASP A 43 -2.14 -9.61 -11.37
N GLU A 44 -2.27 -9.25 -10.10
CA GLU A 44 -3.53 -9.14 -9.36
C GLU A 44 -3.54 -7.82 -8.58
N LEU A 45 -4.69 -7.14 -8.56
CA LEU A 45 -4.90 -5.92 -7.79
C LEU A 45 -6.05 -6.10 -6.80
N VAL A 46 -5.75 -5.94 -5.52
CA VAL A 46 -6.73 -5.90 -4.44
C VAL A 46 -6.78 -4.48 -3.86
N VAL A 47 -7.97 -3.96 -3.64
CA VAL A 47 -8.14 -2.68 -2.95
C VAL A 47 -8.90 -2.89 -1.64
N ASN A 48 -8.20 -2.65 -0.54
CA ASN A 48 -8.84 -2.58 0.77
C ASN A 48 -9.45 -1.20 0.98
N CYS A 49 -10.74 -1.14 1.27
CA CYS A 49 -11.45 0.10 1.53
C CYS A 49 -12.71 -0.13 2.39
N ARG A 50 -13.29 0.96 2.88
CA ARG A 50 -14.61 0.91 3.54
C ARG A 50 -15.72 0.72 2.49
N ALA A 51 -16.85 0.14 2.90
CA ALA A 51 -17.98 -0.10 2.02
C ALA A 51 -18.53 1.19 1.36
N ASP A 52 -18.51 2.33 2.09
CA ASP A 52 -18.94 3.64 1.60
C ASP A 52 -18.01 4.26 0.54
N GLN A 53 -16.75 3.82 0.47
CA GLN A 53 -15.76 4.28 -0.52
C GLN A 53 -15.80 3.47 -1.83
N ARG A 54 -16.27 2.22 -1.77
CA ARG A 54 -16.14 1.24 -2.85
C ARG A 54 -16.53 1.77 -4.22
N ASP A 55 -17.71 2.36 -4.35
CA ASP A 55 -18.23 2.80 -5.66
C ASP A 55 -17.47 4.00 -6.23
N ALA A 56 -16.97 4.89 -5.36
CA ALA A 56 -16.14 6.01 -5.78
C ALA A 56 -14.76 5.53 -6.26
N ILE A 57 -14.16 4.58 -5.54
CA ILE A 57 -12.87 3.98 -5.92
C ILE A 57 -13.02 3.14 -7.18
N ALA A 58 -14.11 2.37 -7.34
CA ALA A 58 -14.35 1.60 -8.56
C ALA A 58 -14.39 2.51 -9.80
N ARG A 59 -15.09 3.65 -9.72
CA ARG A 59 -15.09 4.65 -10.80
C ARG A 59 -13.71 5.26 -11.04
N ALA A 60 -12.95 5.53 -9.98
CA ALA A 60 -11.61 6.09 -10.09
C ALA A 60 -10.61 5.13 -10.78
N LEU A 61 -10.86 3.83 -10.70
CA LEU A 61 -10.04 2.78 -11.29
C LEU A 61 -10.59 2.23 -12.63
N GLU A 62 -11.65 2.82 -13.19
CA GLU A 62 -12.15 2.43 -14.50
C GLU A 62 -11.05 2.56 -15.56
N GLY A 63 -10.81 1.46 -16.31
CA GLY A 63 -9.75 1.41 -17.33
C GLY A 63 -8.34 1.32 -16.78
N ALA A 64 -8.14 0.93 -15.52
CA ALA A 64 -6.83 0.50 -15.01
C ALA A 64 -6.43 -0.85 -15.65
N ASP A 65 -5.12 -1.14 -15.72
CA ASP A 65 -4.60 -2.35 -16.35
C ASP A 65 -5.12 -3.62 -15.67
N HIS A 66 -5.30 -3.58 -14.34
CA HIS A 66 -5.91 -4.67 -13.56
C HIS A 66 -7.26 -4.25 -13.00
N ALA A 67 -8.29 -5.03 -13.24
CA ALA A 67 -9.59 -4.87 -12.59
C ALA A 67 -9.44 -5.17 -11.10
N PRO A 68 -9.80 -4.26 -10.18
CA PRO A 68 -9.58 -4.47 -8.77
C PRO A 68 -10.59 -5.44 -8.16
N THR A 69 -10.09 -6.35 -7.31
CA THR A 69 -10.89 -7.06 -6.31
C THR A 69 -11.02 -6.17 -5.07
N PHE A 70 -12.21 -6.02 -4.51
CA PHE A 70 -12.45 -5.19 -3.33
C PHE A 70 -12.50 -6.02 -2.05
N ALA A 71 -11.59 -5.75 -1.14
CA ALA A 71 -11.55 -6.28 0.22
C ALA A 71 -12.12 -5.23 1.19
N LEU A 72 -13.39 -5.39 1.58
CA LEU A 72 -14.09 -4.38 2.38
C LEU A 72 -13.78 -4.53 3.88
N ASP A 73 -13.52 -3.39 4.54
CA ASP A 73 -13.32 -3.35 5.99
C ASP A 73 -14.58 -3.79 6.74
N GLU A 74 -14.50 -4.88 7.49
CA GLU A 74 -15.59 -5.33 8.36
C GLU A 74 -15.77 -4.40 9.57
N ASN A 75 -14.67 -3.86 10.09
CA ASN A 75 -14.61 -2.96 11.24
C ASN A 75 -13.94 -1.63 10.88
N PRO A 76 -14.65 -0.68 10.25
CA PRO A 76 -14.09 0.62 9.90
C PRO A 76 -13.54 1.35 11.12
N GLY A 77 -12.25 1.62 11.14
CA GLY A 77 -11.56 2.30 12.25
C GLY A 77 -10.69 1.39 13.12
N ALA A 78 -10.61 0.08 12.82
CA ALA A 78 -9.68 -0.84 13.48
C ALA A 78 -8.19 -0.60 13.12
N GLY A 79 -7.91 0.41 12.29
CA GLY A 79 -6.55 0.83 11.93
C GLY A 79 -5.99 0.17 10.66
N PRO A 80 -4.80 0.61 10.22
CA PRO A 80 -4.20 0.14 8.95
C PRO A 80 -3.93 -1.37 8.93
N MET A 81 -3.55 -1.97 10.05
CA MET A 81 -3.25 -3.39 10.15
C MET A 81 -4.48 -4.26 9.83
N ALA A 82 -5.68 -3.87 10.31
CA ALA A 82 -6.92 -4.58 9.99
C ALA A 82 -7.23 -4.53 8.48
N GLY A 83 -7.04 -3.38 7.85
CA GLY A 83 -7.20 -3.23 6.41
C GLY A 83 -6.21 -4.08 5.61
N ILE A 84 -4.96 -4.15 6.04
CA ILE A 84 -3.95 -5.02 5.42
C ILE A 84 -4.32 -6.49 5.60
N ALA A 85 -4.73 -6.92 6.80
CA ALA A 85 -5.18 -8.30 7.04
C ALA A 85 -6.36 -8.69 6.13
N THR A 86 -7.34 -7.78 5.98
CA THR A 86 -8.49 -7.97 5.09
C THR A 86 -8.05 -8.07 3.63
N GLY A 87 -7.12 -7.23 3.19
CA GLY A 87 -6.54 -7.27 1.84
C GLY A 87 -5.79 -8.57 1.58
N LEU A 88 -4.93 -8.99 2.50
CA LEU A 88 -4.15 -10.23 2.41
C LEU A 88 -5.03 -11.48 2.31
N ALA A 89 -6.17 -11.51 3.02
CA ALA A 89 -7.12 -12.61 2.95
C ALA A 89 -7.84 -12.74 1.59
N ALA A 90 -7.82 -11.69 0.77
CA ALA A 90 -8.44 -11.65 -0.55
C ALA A 90 -7.45 -11.90 -1.71
N VAL A 91 -6.17 -12.04 -1.42
CA VAL A 91 -5.10 -12.27 -2.41
C VAL A 91 -4.96 -13.76 -2.69
N GLU A 92 -4.81 -14.13 -3.98
CA GLU A 92 -4.52 -15.50 -4.39
C GLU A 92 -3.02 -15.77 -4.58
N ALA A 93 -2.22 -14.72 -4.85
CA ALA A 93 -0.78 -14.84 -5.05
C ALA A 93 -0.03 -15.13 -3.75
N GLU A 94 1.09 -15.85 -3.83
CA GLU A 94 1.94 -16.16 -2.67
C GLU A 94 2.58 -14.91 -2.06
N TYR A 95 3.05 -13.98 -2.90
CA TYR A 95 3.65 -12.72 -2.47
C TYR A 95 2.81 -11.53 -2.93
N THR A 96 2.73 -10.52 -2.10
CA THR A 96 1.99 -9.31 -2.38
C THR A 96 2.74 -8.05 -1.92
N VAL A 97 2.76 -7.04 -2.76
CA VAL A 97 3.16 -5.70 -2.33
C VAL A 97 1.97 -5.00 -1.68
N VAL A 98 2.17 -4.45 -0.50
CA VAL A 98 1.21 -3.57 0.17
C VAL A 98 1.64 -2.12 -0.05
N VAL A 99 0.74 -1.29 -0.60
CA VAL A 99 1.00 0.14 -0.83
C VAL A 99 -0.17 0.97 -0.28
N ALA A 100 0.14 2.07 0.40
CA ALA A 100 -0.90 3.02 0.81
C ALA A 100 -1.40 3.84 -0.39
N CYS A 101 -2.71 4.12 -0.43
CA CYS A 101 -3.32 4.87 -1.54
C CYS A 101 -2.82 6.33 -1.67
N ASP A 102 -2.08 6.82 -0.70
CA ASP A 102 -1.53 8.16 -0.64
C ASP A 102 -0.02 8.26 -0.95
N MET A 103 0.53 7.21 -1.60
CA MET A 103 1.92 7.13 -2.04
C MET A 103 2.02 7.22 -3.59
N PRO A 104 1.69 8.35 -4.22
CA PRO A 104 1.61 8.47 -5.69
C PRO A 104 2.96 8.42 -6.38
N PHE A 105 4.06 8.45 -5.64
CA PHE A 105 5.43 8.40 -6.15
C PHE A 105 6.08 7.02 -6.01
N VAL A 106 5.32 5.98 -5.68
CA VAL A 106 5.83 4.61 -5.62
C VAL A 106 6.58 4.27 -6.91
N ASP A 107 7.79 3.72 -6.78
CA ASP A 107 8.67 3.41 -7.91
C ASP A 107 8.44 1.95 -8.35
N PRO A 108 7.98 1.72 -9.60
CA PRO A 108 7.74 0.38 -10.11
C PRO A 108 8.95 -0.54 -10.02
N SER A 109 10.14 -0.05 -10.39
CA SER A 109 11.36 -0.85 -10.39
C SER A 109 11.82 -1.22 -8.97
N PHE A 110 11.52 -0.35 -8.01
CA PHE A 110 11.76 -0.67 -6.60
C PHE A 110 10.76 -1.69 -6.06
N VAL A 111 9.50 -1.69 -6.52
CA VAL A 111 8.52 -2.73 -6.19
C VAL A 111 8.99 -4.10 -6.73
N GLU A 112 9.46 -4.16 -7.97
CA GLU A 112 10.04 -5.39 -8.55
C GLU A 112 11.23 -5.89 -7.71
N PHE A 113 12.11 -4.99 -7.31
CA PHE A 113 13.25 -5.33 -6.45
C PHE A 113 12.80 -5.86 -5.07
N LEU A 114 11.75 -5.32 -4.49
CA LEU A 114 11.19 -5.83 -3.23
C LEU A 114 10.67 -7.27 -3.38
N PHE A 115 10.03 -7.62 -4.50
CA PHE A 115 9.64 -9.00 -4.79
C PHE A 115 10.85 -9.93 -4.89
N GLU A 116 11.93 -9.50 -5.55
CA GLU A 116 13.17 -10.26 -5.61
C GLU A 116 13.75 -10.51 -4.21
N ARG A 117 13.79 -9.47 -3.37
CA ARG A 117 14.32 -9.54 -2.00
C ARG A 117 13.47 -10.37 -1.06
N ALA A 118 12.15 -10.44 -1.28
CA ALA A 118 11.23 -11.26 -0.49
C ALA A 118 11.35 -12.76 -0.80
N SER A 119 11.95 -13.12 -1.93
CA SER A 119 12.06 -14.53 -2.33
C SER A 119 12.79 -15.37 -1.29
N GLY A 120 12.11 -16.38 -0.75
CA GLY A 120 12.63 -17.25 0.29
C GLY A 120 12.47 -16.74 1.73
N HIS A 121 11.85 -15.56 1.90
CA HIS A 121 11.51 -14.94 3.17
C HIS A 121 10.01 -14.68 3.27
N ASP A 122 9.51 -14.37 4.47
CA ASP A 122 8.10 -14.00 4.65
C ASP A 122 7.85 -12.52 4.34
N ALA A 123 8.89 -11.67 4.34
CA ALA A 123 8.75 -10.27 3.95
C ALA A 123 10.08 -9.65 3.50
N ALA A 124 9.96 -8.62 2.64
CA ALA A 124 11.02 -7.64 2.36
C ALA A 124 10.49 -6.24 2.71
N VAL A 125 11.11 -5.60 3.71
CA VAL A 125 10.61 -4.35 4.28
C VAL A 125 11.69 -3.26 4.23
N PRO A 126 11.44 -2.15 3.51
CA PRO A 126 12.37 -1.03 3.46
C PRO A 126 12.49 -0.32 4.81
N ARG A 127 13.73 0.10 5.11
CA ARG A 127 14.05 0.92 6.27
C ARG A 127 15.04 2.03 5.91
N PRO A 128 14.56 3.12 5.29
CA PRO A 128 15.42 4.23 4.84
C PRO A 128 16.05 5.03 5.99
N ASP A 129 15.45 4.96 7.17
CA ASP A 129 15.87 5.62 8.40
C ASP A 129 15.67 4.71 9.62
N GLU A 130 15.24 5.25 10.75
CA GLU A 130 14.90 4.48 11.96
C GLU A 130 13.56 3.73 11.87
N TRP A 131 12.71 4.03 10.84
CA TRP A 131 11.37 3.50 10.70
C TRP A 131 11.22 2.56 9.51
N PHE A 132 10.52 1.45 9.73
CA PHE A 132 10.11 0.55 8.67
C PHE A 132 8.99 1.15 7.81
N GLN A 133 9.10 0.98 6.49
CA GLN A 133 8.07 1.38 5.52
C GLN A 133 7.11 0.22 5.25
N THR A 134 6.29 -0.09 6.24
CA THR A 134 5.40 -1.27 6.23
C THR A 134 4.24 -1.16 5.23
N THR A 135 3.95 0.04 4.72
CA THR A 135 2.95 0.29 3.68
C THR A 135 3.57 0.59 2.31
N GLN A 136 4.79 0.17 2.10
CA GLN A 136 5.43 -0.05 0.80
C GLN A 136 6.44 -1.19 1.00
N ALA A 137 5.92 -2.39 1.18
CA ALA A 137 6.72 -3.59 1.45
C ALA A 137 6.07 -4.80 0.77
N VAL A 138 6.87 -5.84 0.53
CA VAL A 138 6.38 -7.12 0.01
C VAL A 138 6.28 -8.12 1.15
N TYR A 139 5.18 -8.83 1.19
CA TYR A 139 4.87 -9.84 2.18
C TYR A 139 4.45 -11.15 1.52
N ARG A 140 4.79 -12.26 2.12
CA ARG A 140 4.16 -13.54 1.85
C ARG A 140 2.76 -13.52 2.45
N ALA A 141 1.72 -13.71 1.61
CA ALA A 141 0.35 -13.36 1.96
C ALA A 141 -0.18 -14.13 3.19
N GLU A 142 -0.06 -15.45 3.20
CA GLU A 142 -0.60 -16.30 4.28
C GLU A 142 0.11 -16.08 5.64
N PRO A 143 1.46 -16.11 5.76
CA PRO A 143 2.14 -15.83 7.01
C PRO A 143 1.79 -14.46 7.59
N MET A 144 1.81 -13.41 6.75
CA MET A 144 1.50 -12.05 7.20
C MET A 144 0.03 -11.89 7.59
N ALA A 145 -0.91 -12.50 6.85
CA ALA A 145 -2.33 -12.49 7.22
C ALA A 145 -2.57 -13.12 8.59
N THR A 146 -1.91 -14.26 8.86
CA THR A 146 -1.99 -14.95 10.14
C THR A 146 -1.41 -14.10 11.26
N ALA A 147 -0.19 -13.56 11.08
CA ALA A 147 0.45 -12.71 12.07
C ALA A 147 -0.35 -11.44 12.37
N CYS A 148 -0.94 -10.81 11.36
CA CYS A 148 -1.83 -9.65 11.56
C CYS A 148 -3.07 -10.02 12.37
N LYS A 149 -3.70 -11.16 12.09
CA LYS A 149 -4.88 -11.63 12.84
C LYS A 149 -4.54 -11.86 14.31
N ASP A 150 -3.45 -12.58 14.57
CA ASP A 150 -3.01 -12.88 15.93
C ASP A 150 -2.64 -11.60 16.71
N ALA A 151 -1.99 -10.63 16.06
CA ALA A 151 -1.69 -9.33 16.63
C ALA A 151 -2.96 -8.54 16.98
N LEU A 152 -3.96 -8.53 16.10
CA LEU A 152 -5.27 -7.89 16.33
C LEU A 152 -6.01 -8.54 17.50
N GLU A 153 -5.99 -9.88 17.63
CA GLU A 153 -6.58 -10.61 18.75
C GLU A 153 -5.90 -10.27 20.09
N ARG A 154 -4.60 -9.95 20.08
CA ARG A 154 -3.86 -9.44 21.26
C ARG A 154 -4.13 -7.96 21.56
N GLY A 155 -4.89 -7.26 20.69
CA GLY A 155 -5.18 -5.84 20.84
C GLY A 155 -4.03 -4.92 20.39
N GLU A 156 -3.09 -5.42 19.61
CA GLU A 156 -2.02 -4.67 19.00
C GLU A 156 -2.57 -3.87 17.81
N GLY A 157 -1.96 -2.73 17.47
CA GLY A 157 -2.50 -1.82 16.45
C GLY A 157 -1.50 -1.36 15.39
N ARG A 158 -0.19 -1.64 15.60
CA ARG A 158 0.85 -1.21 14.67
C ARG A 158 1.26 -2.36 13.77
N ILE A 159 1.31 -2.09 12.46
CA ILE A 159 1.68 -3.08 11.44
C ILE A 159 3.11 -3.63 11.59
N VAL A 160 3.97 -2.97 12.36
CA VAL A 160 5.32 -3.46 12.65
C VAL A 160 5.32 -4.63 13.65
N GLU A 161 4.27 -4.78 14.45
CA GLU A 161 4.18 -5.82 15.49
C GLU A 161 4.13 -7.23 14.86
N PRO A 162 3.21 -7.54 13.91
CA PRO A 162 3.24 -8.83 13.23
C PRO A 162 4.49 -9.06 12.39
N LEU A 163 5.15 -8.00 11.88
CA LEU A 163 6.40 -8.15 11.14
C LEU A 163 7.48 -8.84 11.95
N PHE A 164 7.57 -8.58 13.25
CA PHE A 164 8.61 -9.17 14.11
C PHE A 164 8.40 -10.67 14.39
N GLU A 165 7.27 -11.24 13.99
CA GLU A 165 6.97 -12.67 14.09
C GLU A 165 7.35 -13.44 12.82
N LEU A 166 7.76 -12.74 11.75
CA LEU A 166 8.06 -13.28 10.44
C LEU A 166 9.56 -13.42 10.20
N ASP A 167 9.94 -14.29 9.27
CA ASP A 167 11.28 -14.29 8.67
C ASP A 167 11.35 -13.17 7.62
N TYR A 168 11.82 -11.99 7.99
CA TYR A 168 11.86 -10.84 7.11
C TYR A 168 13.28 -10.35 6.80
N VAL A 169 13.45 -9.84 5.60
CA VAL A 169 14.67 -9.14 5.18
C VAL A 169 14.45 -7.63 5.22
N VAL A 170 15.43 -6.91 5.77
CA VAL A 170 15.44 -5.45 5.75
C VAL A 170 16.14 -5.01 4.48
N VAL A 171 15.48 -4.14 3.71
CA VAL A 171 16.09 -3.39 2.62
C VAL A 171 16.55 -2.07 3.20
N ASP A 172 17.85 -1.93 3.38
CA ASP A 172 18.44 -0.78 4.06
C ASP A 172 18.54 0.47 3.17
N ARG A 173 18.97 1.57 3.75
CA ARG A 173 19.10 2.84 3.05
C ARG A 173 20.02 2.78 1.84
N GLU A 174 21.15 2.07 1.92
CA GLU A 174 22.11 1.95 0.84
C GLU A 174 21.52 1.19 -0.35
N GLU A 175 20.83 0.07 -0.08
CA GLU A 175 20.10 -0.69 -1.10
C GLU A 175 18.98 0.15 -1.75
N ILE A 176 18.25 0.95 -0.95
CA ILE A 176 17.18 1.83 -1.44
C ILE A 176 17.77 2.90 -2.38
N GLU A 177 18.78 3.65 -1.92
CA GLU A 177 19.39 4.75 -2.69
C GLU A 177 20.11 4.26 -3.96
N ALA A 178 20.54 2.99 -3.99
CA ALA A 178 21.07 2.36 -5.20
C ALA A 178 20.02 2.05 -6.27
N ARG A 179 18.72 2.04 -5.93
CA ARG A 179 17.61 1.61 -6.80
C ARG A 179 16.61 2.72 -7.09
N THR A 180 16.33 3.56 -6.10
CA THR A 180 15.29 4.60 -6.19
C THR A 180 15.63 5.78 -5.28
N SER A 181 14.77 6.80 -5.29
CA SER A 181 14.80 7.91 -4.34
C SER A 181 13.90 7.61 -3.14
N VAL A 182 14.24 8.13 -1.96
CA VAL A 182 13.37 8.08 -0.77
C VAL A 182 11.98 8.74 -0.97
N GLU A 183 11.83 9.49 -2.04
CA GLU A 183 10.54 10.04 -2.47
C GLU A 183 9.48 8.97 -2.77
N THR A 184 9.90 7.74 -3.12
CA THR A 184 9.00 6.60 -3.31
C THR A 184 8.11 6.36 -2.10
N PHE A 185 8.59 6.69 -0.89
CA PHE A 185 7.86 6.51 0.38
C PHE A 185 7.03 7.72 0.80
N LYS A 186 6.97 8.77 -0.02
CA LYS A 186 6.28 10.00 0.35
C LYS A 186 4.76 9.83 0.37
N ASN A 187 4.18 9.97 1.57
CA ASN A 187 2.74 10.05 1.78
C ASN A 187 2.27 11.51 1.61
N LEU A 188 1.13 11.70 0.96
CA LEU A 188 0.49 13.01 0.86
C LEU A 188 -0.59 13.13 1.95
N ASN A 189 -0.23 13.66 3.12
CA ASN A 189 -1.11 13.72 4.29
C ASN A 189 -1.82 15.05 4.49
N THR A 190 -1.32 16.12 3.89
CA THR A 190 -1.86 17.47 3.99
C THR A 190 -2.27 17.99 2.62
N ARG A 191 -3.10 19.04 2.61
CA ARG A 191 -3.49 19.71 1.38
C ARG A 191 -2.31 20.40 0.69
N GLU A 192 -1.38 20.94 1.46
CA GLU A 192 -0.16 21.58 0.95
C GLU A 192 0.75 20.58 0.25
N GLU A 193 0.95 19.38 0.85
CA GLU A 193 1.70 18.28 0.21
C GLU A 193 1.05 17.83 -1.09
N PHE A 194 -0.29 17.77 -1.11
CA PHE A 194 -1.05 17.39 -2.29
C PHE A 194 -0.94 18.42 -3.42
N GLU A 195 -1.06 19.72 -3.11
CA GLU A 195 -0.90 20.81 -4.08
C GLU A 195 0.53 20.83 -4.66
N ALA A 196 1.55 20.73 -3.80
CA ALA A 196 2.94 20.65 -4.23
C ALA A 196 3.23 19.40 -5.11
N ALA A 197 2.63 18.26 -4.77
CA ALA A 197 2.73 17.05 -5.59
C ALA A 197 2.02 17.20 -6.94
N ALA A 198 0.86 17.87 -6.96
CA ALA A 198 0.13 18.13 -8.20
C ALA A 198 0.92 19.05 -9.15
N ASP A 199 1.60 20.08 -8.63
CA ASP A 199 2.42 20.98 -9.44
C ASP A 199 3.60 20.22 -10.06
N ARG A 200 4.29 19.41 -9.27
CA ARG A 200 5.40 18.56 -9.76
C ARG A 200 4.99 17.55 -10.83
N LEU A 201 3.77 17.00 -10.76
CA LEU A 201 3.26 16.01 -11.72
C LEU A 201 2.79 16.64 -13.04
N ARG A 202 2.69 17.99 -13.12
CA ARG A 202 2.35 18.73 -14.33
C ARG A 202 3.57 19.21 -15.12
N GLU A 203 4.75 19.23 -14.48
CA GLU A 203 6.05 19.55 -15.10
C GLU A 203 6.56 18.39 -15.96
#